data_93bee31908694acc394e4fc22e9e10b2
#
_entry.id   93bee31908694acc394e4fc22e9e10b2
#
_cell.length_a   1.000
_cell.length_b   1.000
_cell.length_c   1.000
_cell.angle_alpha   90.00
_cell.angle_beta   90.00
_cell.angle_gamma   90.00
#
_symmetry.space_group_name_H-M   'P 1'
#
loop_
_entity.id
_entity.type
_entity.pdbx_description
1 polymer ?
#
loop_
_entity_poly.entity_id
_entity_poly.type
_entity_poly.pdbx_seq_one_letter_code
_entity_poly.pdbx_strand_id
1 'polypeptide(L)'
;MKNAPWNSEDFRLIIGSTQIEYDPDKEEINRALHNYSLESAIHFFERLLLFSSTPYLNRDASTHSERRHEHMTIDDGKVVFFVTTMRPGETVRIISLRRASPEEREDFAAYTGFREV
;
A
#
# COMPACT_ATOMS: atom_id res chain seq x y z
N MET A 1 7.35 -2.88 -19.92
CA MET A 1 5.96 -3.30 -19.73
C MET A 1 5.26 -2.38 -18.74
N LYS A 2 4.03 -2.01 -19.05
CA LYS A 2 3.28 -1.13 -18.15
C LYS A 2 2.68 -1.91 -17.01
N ASN A 3 2.63 -1.27 -15.84
CA ASN A 3 1.93 -1.81 -14.68
C ASN A 3 0.42 -1.82 -14.94
N ALA A 4 -0.29 -2.66 -14.21
CA ALA A 4 -1.74 -2.66 -14.22
C ALA A 4 -2.27 -1.29 -13.79
N PRO A 5 -3.46 -0.88 -14.26
CA PRO A 5 -4.06 0.37 -13.82
C PRO A 5 -4.40 0.33 -12.34
N TRP A 6 -4.43 1.50 -11.72
CA TRP A 6 -4.80 1.65 -10.32
C TRP A 6 -6.30 1.38 -10.14
N ASN A 7 -6.64 0.75 -9.03
CA ASN A 7 -8.02 0.48 -8.60
C ASN A 7 -8.24 0.99 -7.18
N SER A 8 -9.49 1.28 -6.85
CA SER A 8 -9.87 1.75 -5.51
C SER A 8 -10.58 0.69 -4.67
N GLU A 9 -10.67 -0.54 -5.17
CA GLU A 9 -11.48 -1.59 -4.54
C GLU A 9 -10.71 -2.89 -4.40
N ASP A 10 -11.36 -3.97 -4.19
CA ASP A 10 -10.89 -5.36 -4.26
C ASP A 10 -9.97 -5.79 -3.13
N PHE A 11 -8.86 -5.09 -2.90
CA PHE A 11 -7.93 -5.49 -1.87
C PHE A 11 -8.56 -5.43 -0.47
N ARG A 12 -9.59 -4.64 -0.29
CA ARG A 12 -10.33 -4.57 0.99
C ARG A 12 -10.92 -5.89 1.40
N LEU A 13 -11.37 -6.69 0.43
CA LEU A 13 -11.91 -8.02 0.69
C LEU A 13 -10.83 -8.97 1.17
N ILE A 14 -9.63 -8.84 0.62
CA ILE A 14 -8.50 -9.68 1.00
C ILE A 14 -8.09 -9.36 2.45
N ILE A 15 -7.90 -8.08 2.77
CA ILE A 15 -7.47 -7.68 4.12
C ILE A 15 -8.53 -7.93 5.18
N GLY A 16 -9.80 -7.99 4.81
CA GLY A 16 -10.89 -8.26 5.75
C GLY A 16 -10.88 -9.69 6.30
N SER A 17 -10.24 -10.62 5.61
CA SER A 17 -10.20 -12.03 5.98
C SER A 17 -8.78 -12.57 6.19
N THR A 18 -7.77 -11.71 6.14
CA THR A 18 -6.36 -12.11 6.04
C THR A 18 -5.55 -11.49 7.15
N GLN A 19 -4.61 -12.24 7.67
CA GLN A 19 -3.64 -11.72 8.63
C GLN A 19 -2.66 -10.81 7.91
N ILE A 20 -2.34 -9.67 8.53
CA ILE A 20 -1.40 -8.70 8.00
C ILE A 20 -0.19 -8.63 8.91
N GLU A 21 0.99 -8.72 8.34
CA GLU A 21 2.24 -8.59 9.06
C GLU A 21 3.20 -7.70 8.29
N TYR A 22 4.30 -7.30 8.89
CA TYR A 22 5.39 -6.66 8.16
C TYR A 22 6.64 -7.54 8.23
N ASP A 23 7.54 -7.32 7.27
CA ASP A 23 8.80 -8.07 7.20
C ASP A 23 9.82 -7.42 8.14
N PRO A 24 10.19 -8.09 9.26
CA PRO A 24 11.14 -7.51 10.21
C PRO A 24 12.53 -7.27 9.61
N ASP A 25 12.91 -8.07 8.61
CA ASP A 25 14.21 -7.89 7.94
C ASP A 25 14.24 -6.64 7.07
N LYS A 26 13.07 -6.16 6.64
CA LYS A 26 12.94 -4.96 5.83
C LYS A 26 12.71 -3.70 6.66
N GLU A 27 12.29 -3.85 7.90
CA GLU A 27 11.89 -2.71 8.74
C GLU A 27 13.02 -1.70 8.92
N GLU A 28 14.19 -2.18 9.33
CA GLU A 28 15.33 -1.29 9.59
C GLU A 28 15.79 -0.59 8.31
N ILE A 29 15.87 -1.35 7.22
CA ILE A 29 16.27 -0.82 5.92
C ILE A 29 15.28 0.25 5.46
N ASN A 30 13.99 -0.03 5.59
CA ASN A 30 12.95 0.90 5.16
C ASN A 30 13.00 2.20 5.97
N ARG A 31 13.19 2.11 7.28
CA ARG A 31 13.31 3.29 8.13
C ARG A 31 14.52 4.13 7.76
N ALA A 32 15.65 3.49 7.49
CA ALA A 32 16.87 4.18 7.09
C ALA A 32 16.72 4.90 5.75
N LEU A 33 16.07 4.25 4.77
CA LEU A 33 15.93 4.79 3.42
C LEU A 33 14.79 5.81 3.30
N HIS A 34 13.68 5.58 3.98
CA HIS A 34 12.44 6.31 3.72
C HIS A 34 11.84 7.00 4.95
N ASN A 35 12.42 6.78 6.12
CA ASN A 35 11.95 7.35 7.39
C ASN A 35 10.50 6.95 7.74
N TYR A 36 10.09 5.76 7.33
CA TYR A 36 8.79 5.19 7.68
C TYR A 36 8.97 3.83 8.31
N SER A 37 8.15 3.53 9.35
CA SER A 37 8.05 2.19 9.89
C SER A 37 7.04 1.39 9.06
N LEU A 38 7.38 0.15 8.69
CA LEU A 38 6.46 -0.73 7.98
C LEU A 38 5.20 -1.01 8.78
N GLU A 39 5.29 -0.98 10.10
CA GLU A 39 4.13 -1.17 10.97
C GLU A 39 3.03 -0.14 10.69
N SER A 40 3.40 1.06 10.26
CA SER A 40 2.42 2.11 9.93
C SER A 40 1.43 1.65 8.85
N ALA A 41 1.87 0.82 7.90
CA ALA A 41 0.99 0.34 6.85
C ALA A 41 -0.09 -0.61 7.38
N ILE A 42 0.17 -1.31 8.48
CA ILE A 42 -0.86 -2.13 9.15
C ILE A 42 -2.00 -1.22 9.61
N HIS A 43 -1.66 -0.07 10.18
CA HIS A 43 -2.66 0.91 10.63
C HIS A 43 -3.42 1.54 9.46
N PHE A 44 -2.76 1.71 8.31
CA PHE A 44 -3.44 2.19 7.10
C PHE A 44 -4.53 1.21 6.68
N PHE A 45 -4.24 -0.09 6.68
CA PHE A 45 -5.22 -1.11 6.34
C PHE A 45 -6.38 -1.13 7.36
N GLU A 46 -6.08 -1.03 8.65
CA GLU A 46 -7.12 -0.96 9.67
C GLU A 46 -8.06 0.23 9.43
N ARG A 47 -7.49 1.38 9.11
CA ARG A 47 -8.26 2.58 8.82
C ARG A 47 -9.15 2.38 7.59
N LEU A 48 -8.65 1.68 6.56
CA LEU A 48 -9.45 1.40 5.36
C LEU A 48 -10.64 0.50 5.66
N LEU A 49 -10.49 -0.44 6.60
CA LEU A 49 -11.59 -1.30 7.02
C LEU A 49 -12.65 -0.54 7.82
N LEU A 50 -12.22 0.43 8.63
CA LEU A 50 -13.12 1.21 9.48
C LEU A 50 -13.78 2.37 8.73
N PHE A 51 -13.07 2.99 7.80
CA PHE A 51 -13.52 4.20 7.11
C PHE A 51 -13.44 4.00 5.61
N SER A 52 -14.52 3.50 5.03
CA SER A 52 -14.57 3.15 3.60
C SER A 52 -14.42 4.35 2.67
N SER A 53 -14.59 5.56 3.17
CA SER A 53 -14.43 6.79 2.37
C SER A 53 -12.97 7.27 2.29
N THR A 54 -12.05 6.62 3.00
CA THR A 54 -10.63 7.00 2.93
C THR A 54 -10.12 6.77 1.50
N PRO A 55 -9.49 7.78 0.87
CA PRO A 55 -8.91 7.60 -0.45
C PRO A 55 -7.84 6.51 -0.44
N TYR A 56 -7.95 5.58 -1.38
CA TYR A 56 -7.07 4.42 -1.43
C TYR A 56 -7.05 3.86 -2.85
N LEU A 57 -5.87 3.51 -3.32
CA LEU A 57 -5.67 2.84 -4.59
C LEU A 57 -4.78 1.63 -4.39
N ASN A 58 -5.00 0.60 -5.21
CA ASN A 58 -4.11 -0.54 -5.29
C ASN A 58 -3.97 -0.99 -6.73
N ARG A 59 -2.94 -1.75 -7.02
CA ARG A 59 -2.78 -2.43 -8.30
C ARG A 59 -1.96 -3.69 -8.12
N ASP A 60 -2.20 -4.65 -8.99
CA ASP A 60 -1.45 -5.89 -9.03
C ASP A 60 -0.10 -5.63 -9.69
N ALA A 61 0.98 -5.94 -8.99
CA ALA A 61 2.35 -5.86 -9.49
C ALA A 61 3.03 -7.23 -9.43
N SER A 62 2.21 -8.30 -9.44
CA SER A 62 2.70 -9.66 -9.33
C SER A 62 3.53 -10.07 -10.53
N THR A 63 4.53 -10.92 -10.27
CA THR A 63 5.26 -11.65 -11.30
C THR A 63 4.80 -13.10 -11.22
N HIS A 64 5.24 -13.95 -12.17
CA HIS A 64 4.90 -15.35 -12.09
C HIS A 64 5.56 -16.10 -10.93
N SER A 65 6.51 -15.47 -10.26
CA SER A 65 7.19 -16.05 -9.10
C SER A 65 6.74 -15.49 -7.76
N GLU A 66 6.00 -14.36 -7.76
CA GLU A 66 5.61 -13.70 -6.51
C GLU A 66 4.32 -12.91 -6.70
N ARG A 67 3.38 -13.08 -5.77
CA ARG A 67 2.19 -12.24 -5.72
C ARG A 67 2.54 -10.97 -4.97
N ARG A 68 2.38 -9.83 -5.65
CA ARG A 68 2.75 -8.52 -5.11
C ARG A 68 1.69 -7.50 -5.47
N HIS A 69 1.37 -6.63 -4.52
CA HIS A 69 0.49 -5.49 -4.75
C HIS A 69 1.18 -4.20 -4.35
N GLU A 70 0.85 -3.15 -5.07
CA GLU A 70 1.25 -1.79 -4.73
C GLU A 70 0.03 -1.03 -4.27
N HIS A 71 0.22 -0.14 -3.29
CA HIS A 71 -0.87 0.57 -2.65
C HIS A 71 -0.52 2.03 -2.48
N MET A 72 -1.54 2.89 -2.52
CA MET A 72 -1.40 4.28 -2.12
C MET A 72 -2.56 4.68 -1.24
N THR A 73 -2.28 5.51 -0.24
CA THR A 73 -3.28 6.12 0.61
C THR A 73 -2.71 7.41 1.19
N ILE A 74 -3.41 8.00 2.15
CA ILE A 74 -3.01 9.26 2.76
C ILE A 74 -2.54 9.01 4.19
N ASP A 75 -1.41 9.60 4.57
CA ASP A 75 -0.93 9.62 5.93
C ASP A 75 -0.51 11.05 6.26
N ASP A 76 -1.16 11.64 7.27
CA ASP A 76 -0.88 13.00 7.71
C ASP A 76 -0.88 14.01 6.56
N GLY A 77 -1.89 13.90 5.68
CA GLY A 77 -2.05 14.80 4.54
C GLY A 77 -1.11 14.53 3.36
N LYS A 78 -0.30 13.49 3.46
CA LYS A 78 0.67 13.13 2.40
C LYS A 78 0.31 11.80 1.78
N VAL A 79 0.52 11.67 0.49
CA VAL A 79 0.30 10.40 -0.20
C VAL A 79 1.49 9.50 0.04
N VAL A 80 1.23 8.29 0.50
CA VAL A 80 2.24 7.27 0.75
C VAL A 80 2.04 6.10 -0.21
N PHE A 81 3.13 5.42 -0.50
CA PHE A 81 3.19 4.28 -1.40
C PHE A 81 3.79 3.10 -0.65
N PHE A 82 3.10 1.98 -0.67
CA PHE A 82 3.62 0.79 0.01
C PHE A 82 3.35 -0.47 -0.80
N VAL A 83 4.15 -1.48 -0.52
CA VAL A 83 4.13 -2.74 -1.27
C VAL A 83 3.90 -3.89 -0.32
N THR A 84 3.04 -4.82 -0.74
CA THR A 84 2.77 -6.04 -0.01
C THR A 84 3.05 -7.26 -0.89
N THR A 85 3.38 -8.37 -0.24
CA THR A 85 3.42 -9.68 -0.88
C THR A 85 2.39 -10.59 -0.21
N MET A 86 1.90 -11.57 -0.94
CA MET A 86 0.97 -12.56 -0.40
C MET A 86 1.74 -13.86 -0.18
N ARG A 87 1.68 -14.35 1.07
CA ARG A 87 2.32 -15.59 1.44
C ARG A 87 1.34 -16.75 1.34
N PRO A 88 1.84 -17.99 1.15
CA PRO A 88 1.00 -19.17 1.25
C PRO A 88 0.27 -19.18 2.61
N GLY A 89 -1.00 -19.56 2.62
CA GLY A 89 -1.82 -19.48 3.82
C GLY A 89 -2.48 -18.14 4.03
N GLU A 90 -2.43 -17.29 3.00
CA GLU A 90 -3.15 -16.01 2.96
C GLU A 90 -2.67 -14.95 3.95
N THR A 91 -1.38 -14.90 4.22
CA THR A 91 -0.79 -13.82 5.00
C THR A 91 -0.32 -12.71 4.06
N VAL A 92 -0.77 -11.49 4.32
CA VAL A 92 -0.30 -10.30 3.60
C VAL A 92 0.89 -9.74 4.37
N ARG A 93 2.02 -9.58 3.68
CA ARG A 93 3.25 -9.08 4.29
C ARG A 93 3.68 -7.76 3.68
N ILE A 94 3.82 -6.74 4.51
CA ILE A 94 4.29 -5.42 4.09
C ILE A 94 5.81 -5.44 3.97
N ILE A 95 6.33 -5.06 2.80
CA ILE A 95 7.76 -5.13 2.53
C ILE A 95 8.41 -3.76 2.24
N SER A 96 7.63 -2.74 1.92
CA SER A 96 8.16 -1.38 1.80
C SER A 96 7.08 -0.33 2.04
N LEU A 97 7.49 0.84 2.49
CA LEU A 97 6.61 1.99 2.70
C LEU A 97 7.44 3.26 2.51
N ARG A 98 6.99 4.14 1.64
CA ARG A 98 7.66 5.41 1.38
C ARG A 98 6.67 6.50 0.98
N ARG A 99 7.13 7.73 0.94
CA ARG A 99 6.39 8.81 0.34
C ARG A 99 6.17 8.53 -1.14
N ALA A 100 4.99 8.83 -1.65
CA ALA A 100 4.72 8.68 -3.07
C ALA A 100 5.58 9.67 -3.88
N SER A 101 6.01 9.24 -5.07
CA SER A 101 6.75 10.10 -6.00
C SER A 101 5.82 11.15 -6.60
N PRO A 102 6.36 12.21 -7.24
CA PRO A 102 5.51 13.20 -7.91
C PRO A 102 4.57 12.59 -8.95
N GLU A 103 5.04 11.60 -9.72
CA GLU A 103 4.21 10.90 -10.70
C GLU A 103 3.10 10.11 -10.03
N GLU A 104 3.43 9.41 -8.95
CA GLU A 104 2.45 8.63 -8.18
C GLU A 104 1.39 9.55 -7.56
N ARG A 105 1.79 10.71 -7.06
CA ARG A 105 0.85 11.68 -6.51
C ARG A 105 -0.11 12.22 -7.57
N GLU A 106 0.37 12.41 -8.79
CA GLU A 106 -0.50 12.82 -9.90
C GLU A 106 -1.50 11.71 -10.25
N ASP A 107 -1.06 10.47 -10.27
CA ASP A 107 -1.95 9.32 -10.48
C ASP A 107 -3.02 9.27 -9.38
N PHE A 108 -2.59 9.43 -8.14
CA PHE A 108 -3.51 9.41 -7.00
C PHE A 108 -4.58 10.49 -7.12
N ALA A 109 -4.17 11.71 -7.49
CA ALA A 109 -5.10 12.82 -7.70
C ALA A 109 -6.07 12.55 -8.85
N ALA A 110 -5.58 11.97 -9.93
CA ALA A 110 -6.41 11.66 -11.09
C ALA A 110 -7.51 10.65 -10.77
N TYR A 111 -7.20 9.66 -9.92
CA TYR A 111 -8.15 8.60 -9.57
C TYR A 111 -9.05 8.93 -8.39
N THR A 112 -8.56 9.67 -7.41
CA THR A 112 -9.28 9.93 -6.16
C THR A 112 -9.74 11.37 -5.99
N GLY A 113 -9.19 12.29 -6.74
CA GLY A 113 -9.43 13.74 -6.57
C GLY A 113 -8.62 14.37 -5.45
N PHE A 114 -7.86 13.60 -4.71
CA PHE A 114 -7.06 14.14 -3.59
C PHE A 114 -5.73 14.72 -4.07
N ARG A 115 -5.48 15.97 -3.69
CA ARG A 115 -4.19 16.63 -3.91
C ARG A 115 -3.60 17.10 -2.60
N GLU A 116 -2.31 16.87 -2.44
CA GLU A 116 -1.59 17.39 -1.29
C GLU A 116 -1.56 18.93 -1.34
N VAL A 117 -1.59 19.52 -0.17
CA VAL A 117 -1.55 20.99 -0.04
C VAL A 117 -0.11 21.45 0.14
#